data_e258483d94f991ce065bc9c9e8fd3d3a
#
_entry.id   e258483d94f991ce065bc9c9e8fd3d3a
#
_cell.length_a   1.000
_cell.length_b   1.000
_cell.length_c   1.000
_cell.angle_alpha   90.00
_cell.angle_beta   90.00
_cell.angle_gamma   90.00
#
_symmetry.space_group_name_H-M   'P 1'
#
loop_
_entity.id
_entity.type
_entity.pdbx_description
1 polymer ?
#
loop_
_entity_poly.entity_id
_entity_poly.type
_entity_poly.pdbx_seq_one_letter_code
_entity_poly.pdbx_strand_id
1 'polypeptide(L)'
;MLAESLDDIEIAFQQAVAGEPATLPFADICIPSVFDDSLAPAGKHIMSMFTQWVPSGYADAPHEAELEAYADRVLARVEKVAPGFTASVLHRQVIGPHRMQEEYGLVGGNIFHGELSLGQMFHARPAAGYADLRTPVWGLYQAGSATHGGGGVTGIPGRNVVRQILADRRAERWRRRVSRPTRPSSTAKPAAQDLRPAPERRALRHGGG
;
A
#
# COMPACT_ATOMS: atom_id res chain seq x y z
N MET A 1 -5.11 -23.90 3.56
CA MET A 1 -6.22 -23.11 4.12
C MET A 1 -7.10 -24.06 4.94
N LEU A 2 -7.50 -23.64 6.15
CA LEU A 2 -8.37 -24.39 7.05
C LEU A 2 -9.79 -23.80 6.96
N ALA A 3 -10.63 -24.33 6.08
CA ALA A 3 -12.06 -24.03 5.96
C ALA A 3 -12.77 -25.32 5.50
N GLU A 4 -13.92 -25.64 6.08
CA GLU A 4 -14.65 -26.88 5.78
C GLU A 4 -15.67 -26.65 4.66
N SER A 5 -16.22 -25.43 4.56
CA SER A 5 -17.20 -25.07 3.53
C SER A 5 -17.15 -23.60 3.17
N LEU A 6 -17.80 -23.20 2.07
CA LEU A 6 -18.02 -21.79 1.73
C LEU A 6 -18.99 -21.13 2.70
N ASP A 7 -19.95 -21.89 3.23
CA ASP A 7 -20.91 -21.36 4.21
C ASP A 7 -20.21 -20.96 5.52
N ASP A 8 -19.19 -21.69 5.95
CA ASP A 8 -18.39 -21.32 7.12
C ASP A 8 -17.73 -19.93 6.94
N ILE A 9 -17.21 -19.68 5.74
CA ILE A 9 -16.55 -18.40 5.42
C ILE A 9 -17.56 -17.26 5.45
N GLU A 10 -18.74 -17.47 4.87
CA GLU A 10 -19.83 -16.49 4.85
C GLU A 10 -20.36 -16.22 6.27
N ILE A 11 -20.60 -17.26 7.07
CA ILE A 11 -21.04 -17.13 8.47
C ILE A 11 -20.00 -16.35 9.27
N ALA A 12 -18.71 -16.66 9.13
CA ALA A 12 -17.63 -15.96 9.80
C ALA A 12 -17.60 -14.47 9.44
N PHE A 13 -17.84 -14.12 8.19
CA PHE A 13 -17.92 -12.74 7.72
C PHE A 13 -19.14 -12.02 8.33
N GLN A 14 -20.33 -12.63 8.27
CA GLN A 14 -21.55 -12.03 8.81
C GLN A 14 -21.47 -11.78 10.32
N GLN A 15 -20.83 -12.69 11.08
CA GLN A 15 -20.57 -12.50 12.50
C GLN A 15 -19.67 -11.29 12.75
N ALA A 16 -18.60 -11.15 11.99
CA ALA A 16 -17.69 -10.00 12.12
C ALA A 16 -18.38 -8.67 11.76
N VAL A 17 -19.25 -8.66 10.75
CA VAL A 17 -20.08 -7.49 10.41
C VAL A 17 -21.05 -7.15 11.55
N ALA A 18 -21.58 -8.16 12.23
CA ALA A 18 -22.46 -7.99 13.40
C ALA A 18 -21.70 -7.55 14.69
N GLY A 19 -20.38 -7.45 14.63
CA GLY A 19 -19.55 -7.03 15.78
C GLY A 19 -19.02 -8.17 16.65
N GLU A 20 -19.13 -9.43 16.17
CA GLU A 20 -18.71 -10.62 16.90
C GLU A 20 -17.56 -11.33 16.18
N PRO A 21 -16.51 -11.78 16.91
CA PRO A 21 -15.48 -12.64 16.33
C PRO A 21 -16.05 -13.97 15.85
N ALA A 22 -15.62 -14.44 14.70
CA ALA A 22 -16.11 -15.66 14.11
C ALA A 22 -16.07 -16.86 15.06
N THR A 23 -17.17 -17.61 15.14
CA THR A 23 -17.27 -18.84 15.92
C THR A 23 -16.57 -20.01 15.20
N LEU A 24 -16.58 -19.99 13.87
CA LEU A 24 -15.88 -20.92 13.01
C LEU A 24 -14.84 -20.19 12.14
N PRO A 25 -13.73 -19.72 12.76
CA PRO A 25 -12.72 -19.00 11.99
C PRO A 25 -12.06 -19.88 10.96
N PHE A 26 -11.74 -19.31 9.80
CA PHE A 26 -10.85 -19.97 8.85
C PHE A 26 -9.44 -19.40 8.93
N ALA A 27 -8.46 -20.17 8.47
CA ALA A 27 -7.06 -19.79 8.56
C ALA A 27 -6.26 -20.22 7.32
N ASP A 28 -5.40 -19.32 6.84
CA ASP A 28 -4.28 -19.68 6.00
C ASP A 28 -3.08 -19.96 6.89
N ILE A 29 -2.50 -21.14 6.73
CA ILE A 29 -1.45 -21.65 7.61
C ILE A 29 -0.17 -21.84 6.80
N CYS A 30 0.92 -21.28 7.29
CA CYS A 30 2.26 -21.44 6.74
C CYS A 30 3.25 -21.86 7.84
N ILE A 31 4.14 -22.80 7.51
CA ILE A 31 5.22 -23.21 8.41
C ILE A 31 6.55 -22.91 7.69
N PRO A 32 7.02 -21.65 7.74
CA PRO A 32 8.20 -21.22 6.97
C PRO A 32 9.48 -21.92 7.40
N SER A 33 9.58 -22.36 8.64
CA SER A 33 10.72 -23.12 9.15
C SER A 33 10.89 -24.52 8.56
N VAL A 34 9.97 -24.98 7.68
CA VAL A 34 10.17 -26.19 6.87
C VAL A 34 11.14 -25.90 5.70
N PHE A 35 11.21 -24.65 5.24
CA PHE A 35 12.05 -24.23 4.12
C PHE A 35 13.30 -23.48 4.57
N ASP A 36 13.25 -22.85 5.75
CA ASP A 36 14.34 -22.06 6.33
C ASP A 36 14.52 -22.48 7.79
N ASP A 37 15.53 -23.31 8.04
CA ASP A 37 15.86 -23.86 9.36
C ASP A 37 16.48 -22.81 10.31
N SER A 38 16.86 -21.63 9.80
CA SER A 38 17.36 -20.53 10.62
C SER A 38 16.25 -19.87 11.47
N LEU A 39 14.99 -20.09 11.15
CA LEU A 39 13.85 -19.46 11.81
C LEU A 39 13.46 -20.10 13.14
N ALA A 40 13.92 -21.31 13.43
CA ALA A 40 13.61 -22.00 14.68
C ALA A 40 14.76 -22.91 15.12
N PRO A 41 14.92 -23.19 16.42
CA PRO A 41 15.85 -24.19 16.91
C PRO A 41 15.56 -25.58 16.33
N ALA A 42 16.58 -26.42 16.27
CA ALA A 42 16.45 -27.80 15.76
C ALA A 42 15.30 -28.56 16.44
N GLY A 43 14.45 -29.19 15.63
CA GLY A 43 13.27 -29.92 16.08
C GLY A 43 12.11 -29.05 16.56
N LYS A 44 12.16 -27.73 16.34
CA LYS A 44 11.07 -26.80 16.57
C LYS A 44 10.63 -26.15 15.26
N HIS A 45 9.40 -25.65 15.23
CA HIS A 45 8.85 -24.99 14.07
C HIS A 45 8.12 -23.69 14.45
N ILE A 46 8.12 -22.74 13.53
CA ILE A 46 7.26 -21.57 13.59
C ILE A 46 6.08 -21.82 12.65
N MET A 47 4.87 -21.62 13.16
CA MET A 47 3.65 -21.63 12.37
C MET A 47 3.05 -20.24 12.37
N SER A 48 2.85 -19.67 11.20
CA SER A 48 2.13 -18.42 10.98
C SER A 48 0.71 -18.75 10.52
N MET A 49 -0.27 -18.12 11.17
CA MET A 49 -1.68 -18.28 10.83
C MET A 49 -2.27 -16.92 10.52
N PHE A 50 -2.74 -16.73 9.29
CA PHE A 50 -3.57 -15.60 8.92
C PHE A 50 -5.03 -16.04 9.01
N THR A 51 -5.76 -15.45 9.96
CA THR A 51 -7.10 -15.92 10.31
C THR A 51 -8.15 -14.85 10.07
N GLN A 52 -9.38 -15.23 9.76
CA GLN A 52 -10.52 -14.36 9.53
C GLN A 52 -11.79 -15.00 10.10
N TRP A 53 -12.72 -14.23 10.64
CA TRP A 53 -12.82 -12.81 10.76
C TRP A 53 -12.90 -12.36 12.21
N VAL A 54 -12.40 -11.16 12.48
CA VAL A 54 -12.69 -10.42 13.68
C VAL A 54 -13.33 -9.07 13.28
N PRO A 55 -14.13 -8.42 14.17
CA PRO A 55 -14.75 -7.14 13.84
C PRO A 55 -13.71 -6.06 13.51
N SER A 56 -14.02 -5.21 12.54
CA SER A 56 -13.18 -4.06 12.19
C SER A 56 -13.02 -3.07 13.35
N GLY A 57 -14.03 -2.96 14.22
CA GLY A 57 -13.99 -2.14 15.44
C GLY A 57 -12.91 -2.58 16.44
N TYR A 58 -12.37 -3.79 16.32
CA TYR A 58 -11.26 -4.24 17.19
C TYR A 58 -9.94 -3.50 16.95
N ALA A 59 -9.92 -2.53 16.02
CA ALA A 59 -8.81 -1.60 15.85
C ALA A 59 -8.80 -0.46 16.87
N ASP A 60 -9.91 -0.16 17.53
CA ASP A 60 -10.07 0.94 18.47
C ASP A 60 -9.49 0.63 19.89
N ALA A 61 -9.41 -0.65 20.25
CA ALA A 61 -8.90 -1.10 21.53
C ALA A 61 -8.24 -2.50 21.44
N PRO A 62 -7.42 -2.93 22.40
CA PRO A 62 -6.68 -4.19 22.35
C PRO A 62 -7.51 -5.46 22.24
N HIS A 63 -8.68 -5.57 22.89
CA HIS A 63 -9.57 -6.75 22.88
C HIS A 63 -8.84 -8.07 23.15
N GLU A 64 -7.89 -8.08 24.10
CA GLU A 64 -6.97 -9.21 24.30
C GLU A 64 -7.70 -10.50 24.66
N ALA A 65 -8.69 -10.42 25.58
CA ALA A 65 -9.41 -11.60 26.04
C ALA A 65 -10.24 -12.25 24.90
N GLU A 66 -10.90 -11.44 24.10
CA GLU A 66 -11.71 -11.88 22.96
C GLU A 66 -10.83 -12.47 21.86
N LEU A 67 -9.66 -11.86 21.61
CA LEU A 67 -8.69 -12.34 20.63
C LEU A 67 -8.01 -13.64 21.06
N GLU A 68 -7.70 -13.80 22.35
CA GLU A 68 -7.20 -15.07 22.88
C GLU A 68 -8.25 -16.18 22.79
N ALA A 69 -9.51 -15.90 23.12
CA ALA A 69 -10.61 -16.84 22.96
C ALA A 69 -10.86 -17.19 21.48
N TYR A 70 -10.67 -16.22 20.57
CA TYR A 70 -10.72 -16.46 19.13
C TYR A 70 -9.57 -17.37 18.68
N ALA A 71 -8.35 -17.15 19.15
CA ALA A 71 -7.19 -17.99 18.86
C ALA A 71 -7.41 -19.44 19.36
N ASP A 72 -8.04 -19.63 20.52
CA ASP A 72 -8.41 -20.97 21.01
C ASP A 72 -9.36 -21.70 20.03
N ARG A 73 -10.30 -20.98 19.43
CA ARG A 73 -11.20 -21.56 18.39
C ARG A 73 -10.42 -21.97 17.14
N VAL A 74 -9.43 -21.16 16.71
CA VAL A 74 -8.55 -21.52 15.59
C VAL A 74 -7.77 -22.80 15.90
N LEU A 75 -7.14 -22.87 17.07
CA LEU A 75 -6.37 -24.06 17.48
C LEU A 75 -7.26 -25.29 17.60
N ALA A 76 -8.48 -25.16 18.12
CA ALA A 76 -9.43 -26.28 18.19
C ALA A 76 -9.80 -26.81 16.79
N ARG A 77 -9.85 -25.96 15.76
CA ARG A 77 -10.05 -26.42 14.39
C ARG A 77 -8.82 -27.16 13.84
N VAL A 78 -7.61 -26.68 14.16
CA VAL A 78 -6.37 -27.39 13.78
C VAL A 78 -6.32 -28.75 14.47
N GLU A 79 -6.66 -28.82 15.75
CA GLU A 79 -6.68 -30.06 16.54
C GLU A 79 -7.58 -31.15 15.91
N LYS A 80 -8.70 -30.78 15.28
CA LYS A 80 -9.58 -31.72 14.58
C LYS A 80 -8.90 -32.45 13.44
N VAL A 81 -8.01 -31.75 12.70
CA VAL A 81 -7.31 -32.31 11.53
C VAL A 81 -5.91 -32.81 11.86
N ALA A 82 -5.34 -32.37 12.98
CA ALA A 82 -4.03 -32.74 13.50
C ALA A 82 -4.11 -33.02 15.00
N PRO A 83 -4.62 -34.19 15.40
CA PRO A 83 -4.76 -34.54 16.82
C PRO A 83 -3.42 -34.47 17.58
N GLY A 84 -3.41 -33.82 18.74
CA GLY A 84 -2.21 -33.57 19.56
C GLY A 84 -1.48 -32.26 19.21
N PHE A 85 -1.98 -31.52 18.22
CA PHE A 85 -1.35 -30.24 17.83
C PHE A 85 -1.32 -29.24 18.96
N THR A 86 -2.45 -29.04 19.65
CA THR A 86 -2.56 -28.05 20.74
C THR A 86 -1.58 -28.34 21.86
N ALA A 87 -1.37 -29.61 22.19
CA ALA A 87 -0.38 -30.01 23.20
C ALA A 87 1.07 -29.78 22.77
N SER A 88 1.34 -29.64 21.49
CA SER A 88 2.66 -29.38 20.92
C SER A 88 3.01 -27.89 20.87
N VAL A 89 2.05 -26.99 21.10
CA VAL A 89 2.26 -25.54 21.07
C VAL A 89 3.04 -25.11 22.31
N LEU A 90 4.25 -24.61 22.09
CA LEU A 90 5.12 -24.12 23.18
C LEU A 90 4.82 -22.69 23.57
N HIS A 91 4.48 -21.86 22.59
CA HIS A 91 4.17 -20.46 22.75
C HIS A 91 3.29 -19.98 21.60
N ARG A 92 2.45 -18.99 21.84
CA ARG A 92 1.69 -18.30 20.81
C ARG A 92 1.73 -16.79 21.01
N GLN A 93 1.61 -16.07 19.92
CA GLN A 93 1.41 -14.63 19.89
C GLN A 93 0.19 -14.32 19.05
N VAL A 94 -0.74 -13.57 19.60
CA VAL A 94 -1.93 -13.10 18.89
C VAL A 94 -1.72 -11.63 18.52
N ILE A 95 -1.88 -11.30 17.24
CA ILE A 95 -1.75 -9.94 16.73
C ILE A 95 -3.09 -9.55 16.14
N GLY A 96 -3.86 -8.78 16.91
CA GLY A 96 -5.15 -8.26 16.49
C GLY A 96 -5.08 -6.93 15.74
N PRO A 97 -6.24 -6.43 15.24
CA PRO A 97 -6.30 -5.19 14.46
C PRO A 97 -5.70 -3.97 15.15
N HIS A 98 -5.98 -3.77 16.45
CA HIS A 98 -5.43 -2.66 17.24
C HIS A 98 -3.90 -2.68 17.23
N ARG A 99 -3.30 -3.82 17.55
CA ARG A 99 -1.84 -3.96 17.56
C ARG A 99 -1.22 -3.75 16.18
N MET A 100 -1.88 -4.24 15.12
CA MET A 100 -1.46 -3.97 13.74
C MET A 100 -1.48 -2.49 13.41
N GLN A 101 -2.46 -1.75 13.90
CA GLN A 101 -2.55 -0.31 13.70
C GLN A 101 -1.46 0.43 14.47
N GLU A 102 -1.26 0.13 15.75
CA GLU A 102 -0.29 0.79 16.62
C GLU A 102 1.17 0.49 16.23
N GLU A 103 1.50 -0.77 15.96
CA GLU A 103 2.89 -1.17 15.69
C GLU A 103 3.30 -0.94 14.23
N TYR A 104 2.38 -1.12 13.26
CA TYR A 104 2.70 -1.09 11.84
C TYR A 104 2.04 0.05 11.06
N GLY A 105 1.19 0.86 11.71
CA GLY A 105 0.49 1.96 11.05
C GLY A 105 -0.58 1.49 10.06
N LEU A 106 -1.07 0.27 10.17
CA LEU A 106 -2.09 -0.30 9.30
C LEU A 106 -3.48 0.12 9.79
N VAL A 107 -4.05 1.14 9.17
CA VAL A 107 -5.38 1.67 9.55
C VAL A 107 -6.41 0.54 9.58
N GLY A 108 -7.11 0.41 10.73
CA GLY A 108 -8.06 -0.67 10.96
C GLY A 108 -7.44 -2.07 11.03
N GLY A 109 -6.12 -2.19 11.17
CA GLY A 109 -5.39 -3.44 11.12
C GLY A 109 -5.42 -4.13 9.74
N ASN A 110 -5.76 -3.39 8.68
CA ASN A 110 -5.97 -3.96 7.36
C ASN A 110 -4.67 -4.10 6.58
N ILE A 111 -4.23 -5.35 6.35
CA ILE A 111 -3.00 -5.67 5.60
C ILE A 111 -3.05 -5.27 4.13
N PHE A 112 -4.22 -5.00 3.56
CA PHE A 112 -4.38 -4.50 2.19
C PHE A 112 -4.41 -2.99 2.10
N HIS A 113 -4.24 -2.25 3.22
CA HIS A 113 -4.29 -0.79 3.30
C HIS A 113 -5.61 -0.20 2.76
N GLY A 114 -6.70 -0.82 3.09
CA GLY A 114 -8.06 -0.46 2.68
C GLY A 114 -8.86 -1.66 2.20
N GLU A 115 -10.16 -1.50 2.24
CA GLU A 115 -11.12 -2.54 1.88
C GLU A 115 -10.96 -2.96 0.40
N LEU A 116 -11.13 -4.25 0.12
CA LEU A 116 -11.17 -4.78 -1.25
C LEU A 116 -12.61 -4.84 -1.78
N SER A 117 -13.38 -3.76 -1.58
CA SER A 117 -14.69 -3.58 -2.21
C SER A 117 -14.57 -3.34 -3.71
N LEU A 118 -15.65 -3.47 -4.45
CA LEU A 118 -15.67 -3.23 -5.89
C LEU A 118 -15.14 -1.83 -6.27
N GLY A 119 -15.39 -0.82 -5.42
CA GLY A 119 -14.87 0.54 -5.59
C GLY A 119 -13.38 0.70 -5.28
N GLN A 120 -12.72 -0.34 -4.79
CA GLN A 120 -11.30 -0.39 -4.44
C GLN A 120 -10.54 -1.49 -5.19
N MET A 121 -11.10 -1.95 -6.32
CA MET A 121 -10.47 -2.97 -7.17
C MET A 121 -10.00 -2.38 -8.50
N PHE A 122 -9.01 -3.02 -9.08
CA PHE A 122 -8.44 -2.70 -10.40
C PHE A 122 -8.10 -1.21 -10.55
N HIS A 123 -8.68 -0.56 -11.55
CA HIS A 123 -8.45 0.85 -11.90
C HIS A 123 -9.07 1.86 -10.89
N ALA A 124 -9.89 1.40 -9.97
CA ALA A 124 -10.45 2.24 -8.92
C ALA A 124 -9.52 2.37 -7.69
N ARG A 125 -8.43 1.58 -7.61
CA ARG A 125 -7.51 1.59 -6.48
C ARG A 125 -6.25 2.41 -6.78
N PRO A 126 -5.80 3.33 -5.90
CA PRO A 126 -6.35 3.72 -4.59
C PRO A 126 -7.58 4.63 -4.72
N ALA A 127 -7.74 5.31 -5.82
CA ALA A 127 -8.88 6.15 -6.17
C ALA A 127 -9.04 6.20 -7.68
N ALA A 128 -10.25 6.49 -8.16
CA ALA A 128 -10.53 6.65 -9.57
C ALA A 128 -9.60 7.72 -10.20
N GLY A 129 -8.96 7.38 -11.32
CA GLY A 129 -8.01 8.25 -12.01
C GLY A 129 -6.55 8.15 -11.54
N TYR A 130 -6.25 7.39 -10.48
CA TYR A 130 -4.90 7.25 -9.92
C TYR A 130 -4.34 5.82 -9.97
N ALA A 131 -4.96 4.95 -10.76
CA ALA A 131 -4.48 3.57 -10.94
C ALA A 131 -3.12 3.46 -11.66
N ASP A 132 -2.68 4.54 -12.29
CA ASP A 132 -1.38 4.67 -12.95
C ASP A 132 -0.23 4.99 -11.98
N LEU A 133 -0.49 4.91 -10.67
CA LEU A 133 0.50 5.07 -9.59
C LEU A 133 1.04 6.50 -9.40
N ARG A 134 0.52 7.47 -10.17
CA ARG A 134 0.80 8.88 -9.96
C ARG A 134 -0.02 9.43 -8.80
N THR A 135 0.41 10.55 -8.25
CA THR A 135 -0.36 11.31 -7.27
C THR A 135 -0.69 12.70 -7.83
N PRO A 136 -1.58 13.46 -7.18
CA PRO A 136 -1.80 14.88 -7.53
C PRO A 136 -0.54 15.73 -7.42
N VAL A 137 0.45 15.30 -6.65
CA VAL A 137 1.72 16.01 -6.47
C VAL A 137 2.69 15.58 -7.56
N TRP A 138 3.17 16.55 -8.33
CA TRP A 138 4.12 16.30 -9.42
C TRP A 138 5.40 15.63 -8.92
N GLY A 139 5.77 14.53 -9.57
CA GLY A 139 6.99 13.78 -9.25
C GLY A 139 6.85 12.83 -8.05
N LEU A 140 5.70 12.83 -7.37
CA LEU A 140 5.39 11.89 -6.31
C LEU A 140 4.57 10.72 -6.87
N TYR A 141 5.00 9.51 -6.54
CA TYR A 141 4.36 8.26 -6.96
C TYR A 141 4.04 7.38 -5.77
N GLN A 142 3.06 6.51 -5.92
CA GLN A 142 2.68 5.53 -4.91
C GLN A 142 3.03 4.12 -5.37
N ALA A 143 3.50 3.31 -4.41
CA ALA A 143 3.68 1.87 -4.58
C ALA A 143 3.26 1.16 -3.29
N GLY A 144 2.92 -0.12 -3.39
CA GLY A 144 2.52 -0.93 -2.25
C GLY A 144 1.09 -1.46 -2.35
N SER A 145 0.62 -2.07 -1.27
CA SER A 145 -0.68 -2.76 -1.23
C SER A 145 -1.88 -1.86 -1.49
N ALA A 146 -1.76 -0.57 -1.18
CA ALA A 146 -2.82 0.42 -1.40
C ALA A 146 -3.02 0.80 -2.88
N THR A 147 -2.13 0.41 -3.79
CA THR A 147 -2.19 0.81 -5.20
C THR A 147 -2.69 -0.30 -6.11
N HIS A 148 -2.94 0.03 -7.39
CA HIS A 148 -3.29 -0.97 -8.39
C HIS A 148 -2.20 -2.05 -8.51
N GLY A 149 -2.65 -3.30 -8.53
CA GLY A 149 -1.83 -4.49 -8.38
C GLY A 149 -1.95 -5.11 -7.00
N GLY A 150 -2.36 -4.32 -5.99
CA GLY A 150 -2.72 -4.81 -4.66
C GLY A 150 -1.56 -5.39 -3.85
N GLY A 151 -1.92 -6.04 -2.75
CA GLY A 151 -1.01 -6.71 -1.83
C GLY A 151 -0.53 -8.10 -2.28
N GLY A 152 -0.14 -8.93 -1.30
CA GLY A 152 0.30 -10.32 -1.53
C GLY A 152 1.81 -10.48 -1.72
N VAL A 153 2.60 -9.47 -1.36
CA VAL A 153 4.09 -9.49 -1.41
C VAL A 153 4.63 -9.84 -2.80
N THR A 154 3.89 -9.53 -3.84
CA THR A 154 4.19 -9.90 -5.24
C THR A 154 5.28 -9.07 -5.88
N GLY A 155 5.59 -7.88 -5.33
CA GLY A 155 6.45 -6.89 -5.95
C GLY A 155 5.83 -6.18 -7.18
N ILE A 156 4.59 -6.53 -7.58
CA ILE A 156 3.92 -5.96 -8.75
C ILE A 156 3.77 -4.44 -8.65
N PRO A 157 3.27 -3.84 -7.55
CA PRO A 157 3.16 -2.39 -7.43
C PRO A 157 4.49 -1.68 -7.57
N GLY A 158 5.55 -2.20 -6.93
CA GLY A 158 6.91 -1.67 -7.04
C GLY A 158 7.43 -1.70 -8.47
N ARG A 159 7.27 -2.82 -9.18
CA ARG A 159 7.64 -2.95 -10.59
C ARG A 159 6.89 -1.97 -11.47
N ASN A 160 5.58 -1.83 -11.25
CA ASN A 160 4.73 -0.96 -12.05
C ASN A 160 5.09 0.51 -11.85
N VAL A 161 5.34 0.95 -10.60
CA VAL A 161 5.71 2.35 -10.33
C VAL A 161 7.06 2.71 -10.97
N VAL A 162 8.04 1.81 -10.93
CA VAL A 162 9.34 2.05 -11.60
C VAL A 162 9.15 2.23 -13.11
N ARG A 163 8.32 1.40 -13.75
CA ARG A 163 8.00 1.55 -15.18
C ARG A 163 7.34 2.90 -15.48
N GLN A 164 6.40 3.32 -14.61
CA GLN A 164 5.72 4.59 -14.76
C GLN A 164 6.68 5.78 -14.62
N ILE A 165 7.53 5.78 -13.59
CA ILE A 165 8.56 6.80 -13.38
C ILE A 165 9.49 6.91 -14.61
N LEU A 166 9.94 5.78 -15.14
CA LEU A 166 10.82 5.75 -16.30
C LEU A 166 10.12 6.27 -17.58
N ALA A 167 8.84 5.95 -17.75
CA ALA A 167 8.04 6.44 -18.88
C ALA A 167 7.89 7.98 -18.80
N ASP A 168 7.56 8.51 -17.62
CA ASP A 168 7.38 9.94 -17.41
C ASP A 168 8.69 10.73 -17.61
N ARG A 169 9.80 10.22 -17.10
CA ARG A 169 11.14 10.82 -17.35
C ARG A 169 11.52 10.83 -18.82
N ARG A 170 11.16 9.79 -19.58
CA ARG A 170 11.39 9.74 -21.05
C ARG A 170 10.54 10.80 -21.76
N ALA A 171 9.25 10.88 -21.41
CA ALA A 171 8.33 11.87 -21.98
C ALA A 171 8.79 13.31 -21.66
N GLU A 172 9.24 13.58 -20.44
CA GLU A 172 9.77 14.89 -20.05
C GLU A 172 11.05 15.24 -20.84
N ARG A 173 11.99 14.32 -20.98
CA ARG A 173 13.20 14.53 -21.80
C ARG A 173 12.85 14.83 -23.26
N TRP A 174 11.86 14.15 -23.81
CA TRP A 174 11.38 14.38 -25.17
C TRP A 174 10.76 15.77 -25.29
N ARG A 175 9.85 16.15 -24.37
CA ARG A 175 9.24 17.49 -24.34
C ARG A 175 10.30 18.59 -24.26
N ARG A 176 11.29 18.47 -23.40
CA ARG A 176 12.40 19.44 -23.29
C ARG A 176 13.25 19.52 -24.56
N ARG A 177 13.37 18.44 -25.32
CA ARG A 177 14.08 18.46 -26.64
C ARG A 177 13.28 19.19 -27.69
N VAL A 178 11.98 18.94 -27.79
CA VAL A 178 11.08 19.55 -28.76
C VAL A 178 10.83 21.02 -28.44
N SER A 179 10.76 21.41 -27.19
CA SER A 179 10.54 22.79 -26.75
C SER A 179 11.82 23.66 -26.77
N ARG A 180 12.98 23.11 -27.09
CA ARG A 180 14.18 23.92 -27.30
C ARG A 180 13.99 24.74 -28.59
N PRO A 181 13.97 26.10 -28.51
CA PRO A 181 13.95 26.90 -29.73
C PRO A 181 15.17 26.52 -30.57
N THR A 182 14.95 26.23 -31.85
CA THR A 182 16.04 26.06 -32.77
C THR A 182 16.89 27.33 -32.70
N ARG A 183 18.15 27.18 -32.33
CA ARG A 183 19.11 28.29 -32.34
C ARG A 183 19.08 28.84 -33.76
N PRO A 184 18.77 30.12 -33.99
CA PRO A 184 18.83 30.66 -35.38
C PRO A 184 20.23 30.41 -35.90
N SER A 185 20.32 29.90 -37.14
CA SER A 185 21.61 29.64 -37.78
C SER A 185 22.39 30.94 -37.82
N SER A 186 23.65 30.92 -37.35
CA SER A 186 24.51 32.09 -37.21
C SER A 186 25.07 32.61 -38.51
N THR A 187 24.28 32.57 -39.61
CA THR A 187 24.66 33.09 -40.93
C THR A 187 23.98 34.39 -41.29
N ALA A 188 23.27 35.05 -40.38
CA ALA A 188 22.84 36.42 -40.58
C ALA A 188 24.02 37.35 -40.24
N LYS A 189 24.66 37.92 -41.31
CA LYS A 189 25.59 39.06 -41.14
C LYS A 189 24.93 40.14 -40.32
N PRO A 190 25.64 40.76 -39.33
CA PRO A 190 25.09 41.90 -38.59
C PRO A 190 24.82 43.03 -39.58
N ALA A 191 23.57 43.46 -39.71
CA ALA A 191 23.22 44.68 -40.41
C ALA A 191 23.90 45.85 -39.65
N ALA A 192 24.56 46.74 -40.38
CA ALA A 192 25.23 47.92 -39.86
C ALA A 192 24.26 48.70 -38.96
N GLN A 193 24.63 48.91 -37.73
CA GLN A 193 23.89 49.76 -36.76
C GLN A 193 23.95 51.19 -37.26
N ASP A 194 22.81 51.72 -37.71
CA ASP A 194 22.58 53.12 -37.99
C ASP A 194 22.59 53.88 -36.64
N LEU A 195 23.72 54.51 -36.31
CA LEU A 195 23.91 55.33 -35.11
C LEU A 195 23.16 56.63 -35.26
N ARG A 196 21.88 56.68 -34.95
CA ARG A 196 21.18 57.96 -34.70
C ARG A 196 21.35 58.38 -33.25
N PRO A 197 21.74 59.63 -33.00
CA PRO A 197 21.90 60.13 -31.62
C PRO A 197 20.54 60.20 -30.89
N ALA A 198 20.51 59.81 -29.64
CA ALA A 198 19.33 59.85 -28.81
C ALA A 198 18.87 61.30 -28.52
N PRO A 199 17.55 61.57 -28.47
CA PRO A 199 17.06 62.91 -28.13
C PRO A 199 17.32 63.22 -26.66
N GLU A 200 17.81 64.45 -26.41
CA GLU A 200 18.08 65.01 -25.09
C GLU A 200 16.85 64.98 -24.19
N ARG A 201 16.98 64.40 -22.99
CA ARG A 201 15.96 64.44 -21.94
C ARG A 201 15.84 65.86 -21.39
N ARG A 202 14.73 66.49 -21.68
CA ARG A 202 14.33 67.79 -21.10
C ARG A 202 14.05 67.63 -19.60
N ALA A 203 14.86 68.27 -18.76
CA ALA A 203 14.65 68.27 -17.30
C ALA A 203 13.36 69.01 -16.93
N LEU A 204 12.43 68.33 -16.32
CA LEU A 204 11.29 68.94 -15.68
C LEU A 204 11.75 69.54 -14.33
N ARG A 205 11.79 70.88 -14.27
CA ARG A 205 11.96 71.61 -13.00
C ARG A 205 10.67 71.54 -12.22
N HIS A 206 10.71 71.01 -11.02
CA HIS A 206 9.65 71.19 -10.03
C HIS A 206 9.79 72.62 -9.45
N GLY A 207 8.77 73.44 -9.73
CA GLY A 207 8.51 74.68 -9.01
C GLY A 207 7.65 74.33 -7.80
N GLY A 208 8.08 74.77 -6.63
CA GLY A 208 7.36 74.70 -5.39
C GLY A 208 6.24 75.76 -5.32
N GLY A 209 5.28 75.50 -4.48
CA GLY A 209 4.18 76.28 -4.00
C GLY A 209 3.47 75.53 -2.94
#